data_0f5770852f5057fbde5ada39459c7b89
#
_entry.id   0f5770852f5057fbde5ada39459c7b89
#
_cell.length_a   1.000
_cell.length_b   1.000
_cell.length_c   1.000
_cell.angle_alpha   90.00
_cell.angle_beta   90.00
_cell.angle_gamma   90.00
#
_symmetry.space_group_name_H-M   'P 1'
#
loop_
_entity.id
_entity.type
_entity.pdbx_description
1 polymer ?
#
loop_
_entity_poly.entity_id
_entity_poly.type
_entity_poly.pdbx_seq_one_letter_code
_entity_poly.pdbx_strand_id
1 'polypeptide(L)'
;MSPDEYCQNKAAASGSSFYYSFLFLPAEQRRAIMALYAFCREVDDVVDECSDRDVARRKLDWWREETAACFAGQPRHPVTSALAPVLDSYNLPVEYFQEIIDGMNMDLEQQRYESFSELALYCHRVAGIVGLLSAEIFGYQHRDTLKYAESLGTAFQLTNIIRDVREDAERGRIYLPLDELLEYRINPHDLLNGEINDALPALLSVQAERANSYYQRALEQLPEQDRYAQRSGLVMTAIYQTLLSEIQADGYRVMRHRIRLTPLRKLWIAWTTARRERRRHRQYLKTPAHA
;
A
#
# COMPACT_ATOMS: atom_id res chain seq x y z
N MET A 1 25.33 -11.19 -3.81
CA MET A 1 24.04 -10.97 -3.14
C MET A 1 23.00 -11.84 -3.82
N SER A 2 22.32 -12.70 -3.06
CA SER A 2 21.25 -13.53 -3.61
C SER A 2 20.00 -12.68 -3.96
N PRO A 3 19.09 -13.17 -4.82
CA PRO A 3 17.81 -12.51 -5.10
C PRO A 3 17.01 -12.18 -3.82
N ASP A 4 16.93 -13.10 -2.87
CA ASP A 4 16.24 -12.89 -1.59
C ASP A 4 16.90 -11.81 -0.73
N GLU A 5 18.25 -11.79 -0.66
CA GLU A 5 18.98 -10.74 0.04
C GLU A 5 18.75 -9.36 -0.58
N TYR A 6 18.67 -9.29 -1.92
CA TYR A 6 18.35 -8.05 -2.63
C TYR A 6 16.98 -7.52 -2.20
N CYS A 7 15.95 -8.36 -2.25
CA CYS A 7 14.57 -7.99 -1.87
C CYS A 7 14.49 -7.60 -0.38
N GLN A 8 15.16 -8.32 0.50
CA GLN A 8 15.20 -8.02 1.92
C GLN A 8 15.87 -6.66 2.20
N ASN A 9 16.99 -6.38 1.54
CA ASN A 9 17.70 -5.10 1.68
C ASN A 9 16.85 -3.94 1.15
N LYS A 10 16.20 -4.10 -0.02
CA LYS A 10 15.28 -3.10 -0.58
C LYS A 10 14.14 -2.80 0.39
N ALA A 11 13.51 -3.83 0.95
CA ALA A 11 12.44 -3.68 1.94
C ALA A 11 12.91 -3.01 3.24
N ALA A 12 14.08 -3.39 3.76
CA ALA A 12 14.63 -2.83 4.99
C ALA A 12 15.06 -1.35 4.81
N ALA A 13 15.70 -1.02 3.69
CA ALA A 13 16.16 0.33 3.37
C ALA A 13 15.02 1.35 3.18
N SER A 14 13.83 0.89 2.77
CA SER A 14 12.68 1.76 2.52
C SER A 14 12.16 2.49 3.76
N GLY A 15 12.47 2.01 4.99
CA GLY A 15 11.90 2.53 6.24
C GLY A 15 10.38 2.39 6.36
N SER A 16 9.78 1.63 5.44
CA SER A 16 8.34 1.44 5.34
C SER A 16 7.74 0.74 6.56
N SER A 17 6.49 1.08 6.86
CA SER A 17 5.71 0.41 7.90
C SER A 17 5.43 -1.05 7.57
N PHE A 18 5.42 -1.42 6.28
CA PHE A 18 5.22 -2.79 5.80
C PHE A 18 6.27 -3.76 6.37
N TYR A 19 7.54 -3.36 6.40
CA TYR A 19 8.62 -4.20 6.94
C TYR A 19 8.30 -4.73 8.34
N TYR A 20 7.76 -3.88 9.23
CA TYR A 20 7.43 -4.29 10.61
C TYR A 20 6.31 -5.32 10.67
N SER A 21 5.37 -5.32 9.72
CA SER A 21 4.28 -6.29 9.68
C SER A 21 4.74 -7.68 9.23
N PHE A 22 5.78 -7.73 8.39
CA PHE A 22 6.31 -8.99 7.84
C PHE A 22 7.12 -9.80 8.86
N LEU A 23 7.61 -9.18 9.94
CA LEU A 23 8.44 -9.85 10.95
C LEU A 23 7.73 -11.03 11.65
N PHE A 24 6.39 -11.02 11.67
CA PHE A 24 5.57 -12.04 12.35
C PHE A 24 5.06 -13.14 11.41
N LEU A 25 5.49 -13.15 10.16
CA LEU A 25 5.14 -14.17 9.18
C LEU A 25 6.11 -15.37 9.24
N PRO A 26 5.65 -16.58 8.86
CA PRO A 26 6.55 -17.70 8.56
C PRO A 26 7.60 -17.31 7.54
N ALA A 27 8.75 -17.96 7.58
CA ALA A 27 9.90 -17.59 6.74
C ALA A 27 9.59 -17.60 5.25
N GLU A 28 8.81 -18.57 4.78
CA GLU A 28 8.41 -18.70 3.38
C GLU A 28 7.50 -17.54 2.95
N GLN A 29 6.40 -17.31 3.66
CA GLN A 29 5.51 -16.18 3.38
C GLN A 29 6.25 -14.83 3.48
N ARG A 30 7.19 -14.71 4.43
CA ARG A 30 7.99 -13.50 4.57
C ARG A 30 8.91 -13.26 3.37
N ARG A 31 9.56 -14.31 2.81
CA ARG A 31 10.33 -14.18 1.57
C ARG A 31 9.43 -13.76 0.41
N ALA A 32 8.28 -14.41 0.26
CA ALA A 32 7.33 -14.12 -0.80
C ALA A 32 6.84 -12.66 -0.77
N ILE A 33 6.39 -12.19 0.39
CA ILE A 33 5.89 -10.80 0.52
C ILE A 33 7.01 -9.78 0.37
N MET A 34 8.25 -10.07 0.76
CA MET A 34 9.39 -9.20 0.54
C MET A 34 9.76 -9.09 -0.95
N ALA A 35 9.64 -10.18 -1.71
CA ALA A 35 9.84 -10.16 -3.16
C ALA A 35 8.74 -9.31 -3.86
N LEU A 36 7.47 -9.49 -3.48
CA LEU A 36 6.37 -8.66 -3.97
C LEU A 36 6.59 -7.18 -3.61
N TYR A 37 6.94 -6.89 -2.37
CA TYR A 37 7.22 -5.52 -1.93
C TYR A 37 8.38 -4.90 -2.70
N ALA A 38 9.46 -5.64 -2.93
CA ALA A 38 10.59 -5.17 -3.71
C ALA A 38 10.19 -4.86 -5.16
N PHE A 39 9.32 -5.69 -5.78
CA PHE A 39 8.75 -5.41 -7.11
C PHE A 39 8.00 -4.07 -7.12
N CYS A 40 7.07 -3.88 -6.17
CA CYS A 40 6.32 -2.63 -6.07
C CYS A 40 7.25 -1.41 -5.92
N ARG A 41 8.31 -1.53 -5.10
CA ARG A 41 9.29 -0.44 -4.93
C ARG A 41 10.13 -0.18 -6.15
N GLU A 42 10.53 -1.21 -6.91
CA GLU A 42 11.30 -1.01 -8.15
C GLU A 42 10.49 -0.25 -9.20
N VAL A 43 9.21 -0.61 -9.38
CA VAL A 43 8.35 0.09 -10.36
C VAL A 43 7.93 1.49 -9.88
N ASP A 44 7.76 1.70 -8.58
CA ASP A 44 7.49 2.98 -7.96
C ASP A 44 8.70 3.94 -8.09
N ASP A 45 9.92 3.47 -7.78
CA ASP A 45 11.15 4.24 -7.90
C ASP A 45 11.42 4.69 -9.36
N VAL A 46 10.94 3.95 -10.38
CA VAL A 46 11.02 4.39 -11.78
C VAL A 46 10.33 5.75 -11.98
N VAL A 47 9.19 5.95 -11.34
CA VAL A 47 8.34 7.13 -11.52
C VAL A 47 8.76 8.26 -10.58
N ASP A 48 9.28 7.91 -9.40
CA ASP A 48 9.66 8.87 -8.38
C ASP A 48 11.07 9.45 -8.58
N GLU A 49 12.01 8.65 -9.11
CA GLU A 49 13.42 9.03 -9.21
C GLU A 49 13.84 9.47 -10.63
N CYS A 50 13.05 9.14 -11.66
CA CYS A 50 13.40 9.49 -13.02
C CYS A 50 12.82 10.84 -13.43
N SER A 51 13.69 11.83 -13.66
CA SER A 51 13.28 13.17 -14.07
C SER A 51 12.79 13.26 -15.53
N ASP A 52 13.23 12.33 -16.40
CA ASP A 52 12.84 12.25 -17.80
C ASP A 52 11.69 11.26 -17.99
N ARG A 53 10.52 11.76 -18.39
CA ARG A 53 9.30 10.95 -18.58
C ARG A 53 9.43 9.87 -19.64
N ASP A 54 10.18 10.12 -20.72
CA ASP A 54 10.34 9.13 -21.77
C ASP A 54 11.29 8.01 -21.34
N VAL A 55 12.28 8.34 -20.51
CA VAL A 55 13.13 7.33 -19.87
C VAL A 55 12.32 6.52 -18.86
N ALA A 56 11.48 7.15 -18.03
CA ALA A 56 10.61 6.47 -17.08
C ALA A 56 9.64 5.52 -17.81
N ARG A 57 9.01 5.96 -18.91
CA ARG A 57 8.11 5.12 -19.72
C ARG A 57 8.84 3.88 -20.25
N ARG A 58 10.03 4.06 -20.87
CA ARG A 58 10.84 2.91 -21.35
C ARG A 58 11.23 1.94 -20.22
N LYS A 59 11.49 2.43 -19.01
CA LYS A 59 11.76 1.58 -17.86
C LYS A 59 10.52 0.80 -17.42
N LEU A 60 9.33 1.42 -17.43
CA LEU A 60 8.08 0.71 -17.14
C LEU A 60 7.77 -0.34 -18.22
N ASP A 61 8.01 -0.04 -19.49
CA ASP A 61 7.87 -1.01 -20.59
C ASP A 61 8.83 -2.19 -20.39
N TRP A 62 10.07 -1.91 -20.00
CA TRP A 62 11.03 -2.95 -19.64
C TRP A 62 10.53 -3.80 -18.46
N TRP A 63 9.90 -3.22 -17.43
CA TRP A 63 9.32 -3.97 -16.34
C TRP A 63 8.13 -4.84 -16.77
N ARG A 64 7.35 -4.41 -17.78
CA ARG A 64 6.30 -5.25 -18.38
C ARG A 64 6.89 -6.49 -19.05
N GLU A 65 7.96 -6.30 -19.87
CA GLU A 65 8.67 -7.38 -20.52
C GLU A 65 9.32 -8.32 -19.50
N GLU A 66 9.96 -7.77 -18.47
CA GLU A 66 10.61 -8.53 -17.41
C GLU A 66 9.62 -9.36 -16.60
N THR A 67 8.45 -8.79 -16.32
CA THR A 67 7.34 -9.51 -15.67
C THR A 67 6.87 -10.68 -16.56
N ALA A 68 6.65 -10.45 -17.85
CA ALA A 68 6.26 -11.50 -18.79
C ALA A 68 7.34 -12.60 -18.88
N ALA A 69 8.63 -12.23 -18.93
CA ALA A 69 9.75 -13.16 -18.92
C ALA A 69 9.79 -13.99 -17.62
N CYS A 70 9.52 -13.37 -16.46
CA CYS A 70 9.44 -14.05 -15.17
C CYS A 70 8.36 -15.15 -15.19
N PHE A 71 7.16 -14.83 -15.67
CA PHE A 71 6.07 -15.80 -15.81
C PHE A 71 6.35 -16.90 -16.85
N ALA A 72 7.23 -16.63 -17.83
CA ALA A 72 7.74 -17.63 -18.77
C ALA A 72 8.92 -18.46 -18.20
N GLY A 73 9.27 -18.29 -16.92
CA GLY A 73 10.38 -18.98 -16.27
C GLY A 73 11.77 -18.46 -16.65
N GLN A 74 11.87 -17.25 -17.17
CA GLN A 74 13.11 -16.61 -17.64
C GLN A 74 13.38 -15.24 -16.96
N PRO A 75 13.36 -15.15 -15.60
CA PRO A 75 13.63 -13.92 -14.91
C PRO A 75 15.09 -13.47 -15.11
N ARG A 76 15.29 -12.15 -15.29
CA ARG A 76 16.61 -11.53 -15.51
C ARG A 76 17.01 -10.60 -14.37
N HIS A 77 16.03 -10.04 -13.66
CA HIS A 77 16.26 -9.14 -12.54
C HIS A 77 16.27 -9.88 -11.20
N PRO A 78 17.05 -9.48 -10.19
CA PRO A 78 17.04 -10.14 -8.87
C PRO A 78 15.64 -10.24 -8.24
N VAL A 79 14.80 -9.20 -8.38
CA VAL A 79 13.43 -9.19 -7.86
C VAL A 79 12.56 -10.24 -8.55
N THR A 80 12.59 -10.32 -9.87
CA THR A 80 11.82 -11.32 -10.63
C THR A 80 12.35 -12.73 -10.39
N SER A 81 13.67 -12.88 -10.21
CA SER A 81 14.29 -14.15 -9.81
C SER A 81 13.84 -14.62 -8.42
N ALA A 82 13.59 -13.67 -7.48
CA ALA A 82 13.01 -14.00 -6.17
C ALA A 82 11.50 -14.25 -6.26
N LEU A 83 10.79 -13.61 -7.20
CA LEU A 83 9.36 -13.79 -7.42
C LEU A 83 9.03 -15.13 -8.13
N ALA A 84 9.85 -15.58 -9.07
CA ALA A 84 9.54 -16.76 -9.87
C ALA A 84 9.06 -17.98 -9.05
N PRO A 85 9.76 -18.43 -7.98
CA PRO A 85 9.27 -19.54 -7.16
C PRO A 85 8.00 -19.19 -6.35
N VAL A 86 7.71 -17.89 -6.15
CA VAL A 86 6.53 -17.41 -5.42
C VAL A 86 5.28 -17.49 -6.30
N LEU A 87 5.41 -17.18 -7.60
CA LEU A 87 4.29 -17.19 -8.55
C LEU A 87 3.60 -18.55 -8.59
N ASP A 88 4.37 -19.63 -8.69
CA ASP A 88 3.86 -21.00 -8.72
C ASP A 88 3.25 -21.43 -7.38
N SER A 89 3.90 -21.03 -6.26
CA SER A 89 3.51 -21.45 -4.91
C SER A 89 2.20 -20.81 -4.44
N TYR A 90 1.90 -19.58 -4.89
CA TYR A 90 0.77 -18.77 -4.39
C TYR A 90 -0.25 -18.43 -5.50
N ASN A 91 -0.09 -18.96 -6.71
CA ASN A 91 -1.00 -18.73 -7.84
C ASN A 91 -1.29 -17.24 -8.09
N LEU A 92 -0.23 -16.43 -8.20
CA LEU A 92 -0.34 -14.99 -8.41
C LEU A 92 -0.56 -14.69 -9.90
N PRO A 93 -1.66 -13.97 -10.29
CA PRO A 93 -1.96 -13.69 -11.69
C PRO A 93 -1.00 -12.65 -12.28
N VAL A 94 -0.55 -12.83 -13.53
CA VAL A 94 0.31 -11.87 -14.24
C VAL A 94 -0.39 -10.53 -14.43
N GLU A 95 -1.70 -10.54 -14.62
CA GLU A 95 -2.55 -9.36 -14.80
C GLU A 95 -2.42 -8.39 -13.64
N TYR A 96 -2.28 -8.87 -12.40
CA TYR A 96 -2.12 -8.03 -11.22
C TYR A 96 -0.78 -7.28 -11.22
N PHE A 97 0.29 -7.91 -11.68
CA PHE A 97 1.58 -7.23 -11.85
C PHE A 97 1.52 -6.17 -12.95
N GLN A 98 0.80 -6.45 -14.04
CA GLN A 98 0.57 -5.48 -15.12
C GLN A 98 -0.25 -4.28 -14.63
N GLU A 99 -1.31 -4.51 -13.85
CA GLU A 99 -2.13 -3.44 -13.26
C GLU A 99 -1.31 -2.54 -12.31
N ILE A 100 -0.37 -3.10 -11.54
CA ILE A 100 0.54 -2.29 -10.71
C ILE A 100 1.40 -1.37 -11.60
N ILE A 101 1.97 -1.91 -12.69
CA ILE A 101 2.77 -1.12 -13.63
C ILE A 101 1.89 -0.06 -14.32
N ASP A 102 0.64 -0.39 -14.67
CA ASP A 102 -0.32 0.57 -15.22
C ASP A 102 -0.64 1.68 -14.22
N GLY A 103 -0.74 1.36 -12.93
CA GLY A 103 -0.88 2.34 -11.87
C GLY A 103 0.30 3.30 -11.80
N MET A 104 1.53 2.81 -11.93
CA MET A 104 2.72 3.67 -11.99
C MET A 104 2.75 4.52 -13.27
N ASN A 105 2.28 3.97 -14.41
CA ASN A 105 2.16 4.76 -15.63
C ASN A 105 1.15 5.91 -15.50
N MET A 106 0.09 5.76 -14.69
CA MET A 106 -0.82 6.87 -14.38
C MET A 106 -0.08 8.06 -13.75
N ASP A 107 0.91 7.83 -12.88
CA ASP A 107 1.70 8.90 -12.28
C ASP A 107 2.59 9.66 -13.30
N LEU A 108 2.91 9.05 -14.44
CA LEU A 108 3.58 9.73 -15.54
C LEU A 108 2.61 10.53 -16.43
N GLU A 109 1.40 10.02 -16.64
CA GLU A 109 0.45 10.58 -17.61
C GLU A 109 -0.57 11.51 -16.96
N GLN A 110 -1.05 11.16 -15.76
CA GLN A 110 -2.13 11.84 -15.08
C GLN A 110 -1.65 12.40 -13.73
N GLN A 111 -1.41 13.68 -13.68
CA GLN A 111 -0.96 14.38 -12.46
C GLN A 111 -2.11 14.93 -11.62
N ARG A 112 -3.36 14.74 -12.06
CA ARG A 112 -4.59 15.27 -11.47
C ARG A 112 -5.73 14.28 -11.67
N TYR A 113 -6.67 14.27 -10.75
CA TYR A 113 -7.87 13.44 -10.77
C TYR A 113 -9.09 14.34 -10.67
N GLU A 114 -9.99 14.28 -11.66
CA GLU A 114 -11.19 15.14 -11.69
C GLU A 114 -12.14 14.85 -10.52
N SER A 115 -12.25 13.57 -10.14
CA SER A 115 -13.15 13.11 -9.08
C SER A 115 -12.54 11.98 -8.26
N PHE A 116 -13.19 11.68 -7.13
CA PHE A 116 -12.82 10.50 -6.34
C PHE A 116 -12.94 9.19 -7.13
N SER A 117 -13.86 9.09 -8.08
CA SER A 117 -14.02 7.88 -8.92
C SER A 117 -12.75 7.59 -9.73
N GLU A 118 -12.12 8.61 -10.29
CA GLU A 118 -10.85 8.47 -11.00
C GLU A 118 -9.70 8.12 -10.06
N LEU A 119 -9.62 8.80 -8.92
CA LEU A 119 -8.64 8.51 -7.89
C LEU A 119 -8.79 7.07 -7.35
N ALA A 120 -10.02 6.57 -7.25
CA ALA A 120 -10.28 5.21 -6.79
C ALA A 120 -9.67 4.14 -7.71
N LEU A 121 -9.67 4.36 -9.04
CA LEU A 121 -8.99 3.49 -10.00
C LEU A 121 -7.47 3.47 -9.76
N TYR A 122 -6.86 4.63 -9.54
CA TYR A 122 -5.45 4.72 -9.17
C TYR A 122 -5.17 3.95 -7.87
N CYS A 123 -5.93 4.20 -6.80
CA CYS A 123 -5.78 3.50 -5.52
C CYS A 123 -5.95 1.98 -5.67
N HIS A 124 -6.89 1.53 -6.51
CA HIS A 124 -7.08 0.12 -6.83
C HIS A 124 -5.80 -0.47 -7.43
N ARG A 125 -5.24 0.17 -8.46
CA ARG A 125 -4.06 -0.32 -9.19
C ARG A 125 -2.81 -0.36 -8.32
N VAL A 126 -2.49 0.74 -7.61
CA VAL A 126 -1.23 0.87 -6.87
C VAL A 126 -1.26 0.24 -5.47
N ALA A 127 -2.45 -0.03 -4.90
CA ALA A 127 -2.57 -0.53 -3.54
C ALA A 127 -3.63 -1.64 -3.37
N GLY A 128 -4.79 -1.55 -4.00
CA GLY A 128 -5.82 -2.59 -3.96
C GLY A 128 -5.29 -3.92 -4.49
N ILE A 129 -4.68 -3.91 -5.66
CA ILE A 129 -4.04 -5.08 -6.29
C ILE A 129 -2.91 -5.64 -5.41
N VAL A 130 -2.09 -4.78 -4.81
CA VAL A 130 -1.04 -5.22 -3.86
C VAL A 130 -1.66 -5.90 -2.64
N GLY A 131 -2.82 -5.41 -2.18
CA GLY A 131 -3.61 -6.05 -1.13
C GLY A 131 -4.05 -7.46 -1.54
N LEU A 132 -4.62 -7.63 -2.75
CA LEU A 132 -5.05 -8.92 -3.29
C LEU A 132 -3.88 -9.92 -3.36
N LEU A 133 -2.75 -9.55 -3.96
CA LEU A 133 -1.55 -10.37 -4.03
C LEU A 133 -1.02 -10.74 -2.63
N SER A 134 -1.09 -9.80 -1.68
CA SER A 134 -0.69 -10.04 -0.29
C SER A 134 -1.61 -11.07 0.39
N ALA A 135 -2.92 -10.99 0.14
CA ALA A 135 -3.88 -11.94 0.70
C ALA A 135 -3.65 -13.37 0.18
N GLU A 136 -3.31 -13.53 -1.10
CA GLU A 136 -2.91 -14.83 -1.68
C GLU A 136 -1.67 -15.40 -0.97
N ILE A 137 -0.64 -14.58 -0.74
CA ILE A 137 0.58 -15.00 -0.05
C ILE A 137 0.30 -15.37 1.43
N PHE A 138 -0.55 -14.60 2.12
CA PHE A 138 -0.88 -14.88 3.53
C PHE A 138 -1.81 -16.07 3.68
N GLY A 139 -2.56 -16.42 2.62
CA GLY A 139 -3.53 -17.49 2.59
C GLY A 139 -4.89 -17.10 3.19
N TYR A 140 -5.95 -17.68 2.66
CA TYR A 140 -7.32 -17.50 3.13
C TYR A 140 -8.18 -18.73 2.81
N GLN A 141 -9.32 -18.86 3.48
CA GLN A 141 -10.31 -19.91 3.26
C GLN A 141 -11.60 -19.36 2.64
N HIS A 142 -11.88 -18.08 2.85
CA HIS A 142 -13.11 -17.45 2.38
C HIS A 142 -12.82 -16.28 1.44
N ARG A 143 -13.55 -16.21 0.31
CA ARG A 143 -13.31 -15.18 -0.72
C ARG A 143 -13.57 -13.73 -0.29
N ASP A 144 -14.34 -13.52 0.79
CA ASP A 144 -14.53 -12.15 1.32
C ASP A 144 -13.22 -11.56 1.85
N THR A 145 -12.21 -12.39 2.14
CA THR A 145 -10.85 -11.94 2.46
C THR A 145 -10.20 -11.16 1.33
N LEU A 146 -10.55 -11.42 0.07
CA LEU A 146 -10.10 -10.61 -1.07
C LEU A 146 -10.73 -9.21 -1.05
N LYS A 147 -12.02 -9.10 -0.71
CA LYS A 147 -12.69 -7.78 -0.55
C LYS A 147 -12.06 -6.99 0.60
N TYR A 148 -11.78 -7.67 1.72
CA TYR A 148 -11.00 -7.10 2.82
C TYR A 148 -9.67 -6.54 2.33
N ALA A 149 -8.90 -7.32 1.61
CA ALA A 149 -7.56 -6.97 1.17
C ALA A 149 -7.55 -5.77 0.22
N GLU A 150 -8.46 -5.74 -0.74
CA GLU A 150 -8.66 -4.64 -1.69
C GLU A 150 -9.07 -3.34 -0.97
N SER A 151 -10.09 -3.42 -0.09
CA SER A 151 -10.55 -2.28 0.70
C SER A 151 -9.43 -1.74 1.60
N LEU A 152 -8.63 -2.64 2.18
CA LEU A 152 -7.51 -2.27 3.04
C LEU A 152 -6.38 -1.59 2.26
N GLY A 153 -6.05 -2.08 1.06
CA GLY A 153 -5.09 -1.44 0.16
C GLY A 153 -5.50 0.00 -0.16
N THR A 154 -6.77 0.20 -0.53
CA THR A 154 -7.34 1.54 -0.79
C THR A 154 -7.23 2.45 0.45
N ALA A 155 -7.55 1.93 1.66
CA ALA A 155 -7.45 2.70 2.90
C ALA A 155 -6.00 3.15 3.18
N PHE A 156 -5.01 2.29 2.93
CA PHE A 156 -3.60 2.63 3.06
C PHE A 156 -3.19 3.73 2.09
N GLN A 157 -3.61 3.63 0.83
CA GLN A 157 -3.26 4.62 -0.18
C GLN A 157 -3.90 5.98 0.12
N LEU A 158 -5.17 6.03 0.53
CA LEU A 158 -5.80 7.26 0.96
C LEU A 158 -5.08 7.90 2.16
N THR A 159 -4.62 7.09 3.10
CA THR A 159 -3.82 7.58 4.23
C THR A 159 -2.45 8.14 3.78
N ASN A 160 -1.80 7.50 2.79
CA ASN A 160 -0.58 8.03 2.19
C ASN A 160 -0.82 9.37 1.51
N ILE A 161 -1.87 9.48 0.69
CA ILE A 161 -2.26 10.73 0.00
C ILE A 161 -2.49 11.87 1.00
N ILE A 162 -3.19 11.61 2.11
CA ILE A 162 -3.40 12.62 3.15
C ILE A 162 -2.08 13.04 3.80
N ARG A 163 -1.19 12.09 4.08
CA ARG A 163 0.10 12.35 4.73
C ARG A 163 1.06 13.13 3.85
N ASP A 164 1.08 12.82 2.55
CA ASP A 164 2.14 13.20 1.63
C ASP A 164 1.76 14.36 0.70
N VAL A 165 0.65 15.11 0.98
CA VAL A 165 0.15 16.22 0.14
C VAL A 165 1.27 17.19 -0.26
N ARG A 166 2.16 17.53 0.66
CA ARG A 166 3.28 18.44 0.39
C ARG A 166 4.31 17.81 -0.54
N GLU A 167 4.78 16.61 -0.23
CA GLU A 167 5.79 15.91 -1.02
C GLU A 167 5.29 15.60 -2.44
N ASP A 168 4.00 15.28 -2.57
CA ASP A 168 3.36 15.06 -3.86
C ASP A 168 3.28 16.37 -4.66
N ALA A 169 2.90 17.47 -4.02
CA ALA A 169 2.88 18.80 -4.65
C ALA A 169 4.28 19.25 -5.10
N GLU A 170 5.34 19.01 -4.32
CA GLU A 170 6.74 19.28 -4.69
C GLU A 170 7.18 18.49 -5.95
N ARG A 171 6.55 17.31 -6.22
CA ARG A 171 6.73 16.52 -7.45
C ARG A 171 5.78 16.90 -8.58
N GLY A 172 4.96 17.93 -8.38
CA GLY A 172 3.98 18.39 -9.36
C GLY A 172 2.69 17.55 -9.38
N ARG A 173 2.45 16.68 -8.41
CA ARG A 173 1.29 15.78 -8.33
C ARG A 173 0.28 16.28 -7.30
N ILE A 174 -1.01 16.17 -7.61
CA ILE A 174 -2.11 16.39 -6.66
C ILE A 174 -3.08 15.21 -6.78
N TYR A 175 -3.18 14.39 -5.73
CA TYR A 175 -4.11 13.27 -5.66
C TYR A 175 -5.47 13.65 -5.06
N LEU A 176 -5.58 14.83 -4.43
CA LEU A 176 -6.88 15.32 -3.95
C LEU A 176 -7.77 15.61 -5.16
N PRO A 177 -9.03 15.10 -5.20
CA PRO A 177 -9.94 15.31 -6.33
C PRO A 177 -10.18 16.78 -6.62
N LEU A 178 -10.14 17.17 -7.91
CA LEU A 178 -10.27 18.57 -8.32
C LEU A 178 -11.67 19.15 -8.01
N ASP A 179 -12.72 18.35 -8.14
CA ASP A 179 -14.08 18.73 -7.77
C ASP A 179 -14.19 19.05 -6.28
N GLU A 180 -13.53 18.28 -5.42
CA GLU A 180 -13.49 18.53 -3.97
C GLU A 180 -12.60 19.73 -3.62
N LEU A 181 -11.47 19.93 -4.29
CA LEU A 181 -10.67 21.15 -4.14
C LEU A 181 -11.49 22.40 -4.49
N LEU A 182 -12.27 22.34 -5.57
CA LEU A 182 -13.16 23.42 -5.99
C LEU A 182 -14.25 23.70 -4.94
N GLU A 183 -14.88 22.65 -4.39
CA GLU A 183 -15.91 22.77 -3.35
C GLU A 183 -15.37 23.52 -2.13
N TYR A 184 -14.13 23.20 -1.71
CA TYR A 184 -13.45 23.87 -0.59
C TYR A 184 -12.74 25.17 -0.98
N ARG A 185 -12.86 25.63 -2.24
CA ARG A 185 -12.24 26.85 -2.77
C ARG A 185 -10.72 26.85 -2.62
N ILE A 186 -10.11 25.69 -2.78
CA ILE A 186 -8.67 25.51 -2.77
C ILE A 186 -8.17 25.51 -4.22
N ASN A 187 -7.30 26.44 -4.56
CA ASN A 187 -6.68 26.49 -5.87
C ASN A 187 -5.56 25.43 -5.93
N PRO A 188 -5.60 24.48 -6.88
CA PRO A 188 -4.53 23.49 -7.07
C PRO A 188 -3.14 24.10 -7.23
N HIS A 189 -3.04 25.31 -7.84
CA HIS A 189 -1.78 26.00 -8.05
C HIS A 189 -1.14 26.43 -6.71
N ASP A 190 -1.95 26.82 -5.72
CA ASP A 190 -1.45 27.23 -4.41
C ASP A 190 -0.79 26.05 -3.70
N LEU A 191 -1.38 24.84 -3.81
CA LEU A 191 -0.78 23.61 -3.28
C LEU A 191 0.58 23.32 -3.92
N LEU A 192 0.70 23.46 -5.24
CA LEU A 192 1.96 23.26 -5.97
C LEU A 192 3.05 24.25 -5.58
N ASN A 193 2.66 25.47 -5.24
CA ASN A 193 3.58 26.51 -4.75
C ASN A 193 3.94 26.34 -3.26
N GLY A 194 3.37 25.34 -2.57
CA GLY A 194 3.57 25.12 -1.15
C GLY A 194 2.83 26.13 -0.27
N GLU A 195 1.83 26.83 -0.81
CA GLU A 195 1.03 27.79 -0.08
C GLU A 195 0.08 27.09 0.89
N ILE A 196 -0.07 27.66 2.09
CA ILE A 196 -0.92 27.12 3.12
C ILE A 196 -2.33 27.72 2.96
N ASN A 197 -3.31 26.86 2.71
CA ASN A 197 -4.72 27.24 2.62
C ASN A 197 -5.45 26.82 3.91
N ASP A 198 -6.16 27.74 4.54
CA ASP A 198 -6.88 27.50 5.81
C ASP A 198 -8.07 26.52 5.65
N ALA A 199 -8.58 26.31 4.43
CA ALA A 199 -9.62 25.34 4.14
C ALA A 199 -9.08 23.90 3.93
N LEU A 200 -7.78 23.73 3.71
CA LEU A 200 -7.18 22.41 3.46
C LEU A 200 -7.40 21.41 4.60
N PRO A 201 -7.29 21.79 5.90
CA PRO A 201 -7.61 20.86 6.98
C PRO A 201 -9.04 20.33 6.96
N ALA A 202 -10.03 21.14 6.54
CA ALA A 202 -11.41 20.70 6.42
C ALA A 202 -11.58 19.66 5.30
N LEU A 203 -10.99 19.88 4.13
CA LEU A 203 -10.96 18.90 3.06
C LEU A 203 -10.25 17.61 3.48
N LEU A 204 -9.10 17.71 4.15
CA LEU A 204 -8.36 16.52 4.60
C LEU A 204 -9.11 15.74 5.69
N SER A 205 -9.98 16.40 6.46
CA SER A 205 -10.89 15.72 7.39
C SER A 205 -11.87 14.82 6.65
N VAL A 206 -12.46 15.29 5.55
CA VAL A 206 -13.33 14.47 4.70
C VAL A 206 -12.58 13.29 4.07
N GLN A 207 -11.34 13.51 3.60
CA GLN A 207 -10.49 12.43 3.10
C GLN A 207 -10.18 11.39 4.19
N ALA A 208 -9.95 11.85 5.43
CA ALA A 208 -9.70 10.96 6.57
C ALA A 208 -10.93 10.14 6.96
N GLU A 209 -12.13 10.74 6.90
CA GLU A 209 -13.40 10.00 7.08
C GLU A 209 -13.58 8.94 5.99
N ARG A 210 -13.26 9.28 4.76
CA ARG A 210 -13.27 8.33 3.63
C ARG A 210 -12.28 7.18 3.87
N ALA A 211 -11.05 7.46 4.24
CA ALA A 211 -10.06 6.43 4.57
C ALA A 211 -10.55 5.54 5.73
N ASN A 212 -11.12 6.13 6.79
CA ASN A 212 -11.69 5.38 7.91
C ASN A 212 -12.87 4.48 7.48
N SER A 213 -13.71 4.92 6.55
CA SER A 213 -14.81 4.09 6.01
C SER A 213 -14.29 2.85 5.27
N TYR A 214 -13.18 2.98 4.55
CA TYR A 214 -12.50 1.85 3.91
C TYR A 214 -11.85 0.91 4.93
N TYR A 215 -11.22 1.41 6.01
CA TYR A 215 -10.74 0.57 7.11
C TYR A 215 -11.86 -0.21 7.78
N GLN A 216 -12.98 0.45 8.08
CA GLN A 216 -14.14 -0.19 8.69
C GLN A 216 -14.69 -1.29 7.78
N ARG A 217 -14.96 -0.96 6.51
CA ARG A 217 -15.43 -1.92 5.50
C ARG A 217 -14.50 -3.14 5.40
N ALA A 218 -13.21 -2.91 5.33
CA ALA A 218 -12.22 -3.99 5.29
C ALA A 218 -12.37 -4.91 6.51
N LEU A 219 -12.40 -4.36 7.72
CA LEU A 219 -12.48 -5.16 8.95
C LEU A 219 -13.80 -5.93 9.07
N GLU A 220 -14.93 -5.39 8.55
CA GLU A 220 -16.22 -6.06 8.48
C GLU A 220 -16.23 -7.22 7.47
N GLN A 221 -15.47 -7.11 6.40
CA GLN A 221 -15.35 -8.12 5.36
C GLN A 221 -14.38 -9.26 5.70
N LEU A 222 -13.55 -9.11 6.74
CA LEU A 222 -12.57 -10.12 7.13
C LEU A 222 -13.20 -11.26 7.92
N PRO A 223 -13.31 -12.48 7.35
CA PRO A 223 -13.84 -13.63 8.08
C PRO A 223 -12.97 -14.02 9.26
N GLU A 224 -13.60 -14.44 10.37
CA GLU A 224 -12.87 -14.78 11.60
C GLU A 224 -11.84 -15.88 11.39
N GLN A 225 -12.15 -16.87 10.55
CA GLN A 225 -11.27 -18.00 10.23
C GLN A 225 -9.97 -17.58 9.53
N ASP A 226 -10.02 -16.50 8.73
CA ASP A 226 -8.87 -16.03 7.96
C ASP A 226 -8.05 -14.96 8.70
N ARG A 227 -8.59 -14.47 9.80
CA ARG A 227 -8.03 -13.36 10.54
C ARG A 227 -6.58 -13.57 10.98
N TYR A 228 -6.25 -14.78 11.43
CA TYR A 228 -4.88 -15.09 11.86
C TYR A 228 -3.92 -15.22 10.66
N ALA A 229 -4.36 -15.75 9.54
CA ALA A 229 -3.59 -15.76 8.29
C ALA A 229 -3.27 -14.32 7.86
N GLN A 230 -4.28 -13.45 7.89
CA GLN A 230 -4.19 -12.04 7.49
C GLN A 230 -3.61 -11.10 8.58
N ARG A 231 -2.97 -11.64 9.64
CA ARG A 231 -2.46 -10.83 10.78
C ARG A 231 -1.45 -9.76 10.38
N SER A 232 -0.72 -9.94 9.28
CA SER A 232 0.21 -8.91 8.74
C SER A 232 -0.57 -7.69 8.26
N GLY A 233 -1.66 -7.88 7.52
CA GLY A 233 -2.59 -6.81 7.14
C GLY A 233 -3.20 -6.11 8.35
N LEU A 234 -3.57 -6.85 9.40
CA LEU A 234 -4.11 -6.28 10.65
C LEU A 234 -3.07 -5.47 11.43
N VAL A 235 -1.80 -5.88 11.42
CA VAL A 235 -0.69 -5.10 11.97
C VAL A 235 -0.53 -3.79 11.21
N MET A 236 -0.56 -3.85 9.88
CA MET A 236 -0.52 -2.65 9.03
C MET A 236 -1.69 -1.72 9.31
N THR A 237 -2.90 -2.28 9.43
CA THR A 237 -4.10 -1.51 9.79
C THR A 237 -3.88 -0.71 11.08
N ALA A 238 -3.38 -1.37 12.14
CA ALA A 238 -3.14 -0.71 13.42
C ALA A 238 -2.09 0.41 13.32
N ILE A 239 -1.01 0.21 12.53
CA ILE A 239 0.01 1.22 12.32
C ILE A 239 -0.55 2.42 11.56
N TYR A 240 -1.29 2.18 10.46
CA TYR A 240 -1.81 3.25 9.61
C TYR A 240 -2.98 4.01 10.23
N GLN A 241 -3.88 3.35 10.94
CA GLN A 241 -4.91 4.03 11.72
C GLN A 241 -4.30 4.90 12.82
N THR A 242 -3.23 4.42 13.49
CA THR A 242 -2.49 5.25 14.45
C THR A 242 -1.88 6.46 13.74
N LEU A 243 -1.26 6.29 12.57
CA LEU A 243 -0.70 7.39 11.79
C LEU A 243 -1.78 8.41 11.39
N LEU A 244 -2.92 7.94 10.89
CA LEU A 244 -4.04 8.81 10.51
C LEU A 244 -4.57 9.60 11.72
N SER A 245 -4.70 8.94 12.89
CA SER A 245 -5.10 9.60 14.14
C SER A 245 -4.10 10.69 14.59
N GLU A 246 -2.79 10.48 14.40
CA GLU A 246 -1.77 11.50 14.67
C GLU A 246 -1.88 12.69 13.71
N ILE A 247 -2.17 12.45 12.43
CA ILE A 247 -2.41 13.50 11.44
C ILE A 247 -3.65 14.32 11.82
N GLN A 248 -4.74 13.67 12.25
CA GLN A 248 -5.95 14.32 12.74
C GLN A 248 -5.67 15.15 14.02
N ALA A 249 -4.96 14.57 14.99
CA ALA A 249 -4.61 15.24 16.23
C ALA A 249 -3.69 16.46 16.03
N ASP A 250 -2.83 16.42 14.99
CA ASP A 250 -1.99 17.54 14.58
C ASP A 250 -2.78 18.65 13.84
N GLY A 251 -4.07 18.45 13.55
CA GLY A 251 -4.89 19.39 12.78
C GLY A 251 -4.54 19.43 11.30
N TYR A 252 -4.12 18.30 10.73
CA TYR A 252 -3.81 18.15 9.31
C TYR A 252 -2.75 19.12 8.77
N ARG A 253 -1.76 19.50 9.57
CA ARG A 253 -0.71 20.46 9.17
C ARG A 253 0.35 19.85 8.25
N VAL A 254 -0.07 18.96 7.34
CA VAL A 254 0.78 18.18 6.43
C VAL A 254 1.60 19.05 5.48
N MET A 255 1.12 20.25 5.15
CA MET A 255 1.92 21.22 4.36
C MET A 255 3.10 21.79 5.13
N ARG A 256 3.08 21.77 6.48
CA ARG A 256 4.16 22.30 7.32
C ARG A 256 5.24 21.26 7.62
N HIS A 257 4.82 20.04 7.91
CA HIS A 257 5.72 18.92 8.26
C HIS A 257 5.06 17.58 8.02
N ARG A 258 5.87 16.59 7.73
CA ARG A 258 5.42 15.21 7.53
C ARG A 258 5.32 14.47 8.85
N ILE A 259 4.14 13.96 9.18
CA ILE A 259 3.91 13.16 10.38
C ILE A 259 4.39 11.73 10.16
N ARG A 260 5.19 11.23 11.11
CA ARG A 260 5.77 9.88 11.06
C ARG A 260 5.71 9.23 12.44
N LEU A 261 5.38 7.95 12.47
CA LEU A 261 5.55 7.14 13.67
C LEU A 261 7.01 6.71 13.81
N THR A 262 7.54 6.78 15.03
CA THR A 262 8.91 6.31 15.30
C THR A 262 9.03 4.78 15.11
N PRO A 263 10.21 4.26 14.75
CA PRO A 263 10.44 2.82 14.60
C PRO A 263 10.03 2.01 15.84
N LEU A 264 10.32 2.49 17.04
CA LEU A 264 9.94 1.84 18.30
C LEU A 264 8.42 1.78 18.46
N ARG A 265 7.69 2.85 18.11
CA ARG A 265 6.23 2.87 18.17
C ARG A 265 5.60 1.91 17.16
N LYS A 266 6.12 1.86 15.94
CA LYS A 266 5.70 0.88 14.92
C LYS A 266 5.91 -0.56 15.41
N LEU A 267 7.07 -0.86 15.97
CA LEU A 267 7.40 -2.19 16.51
C LEU A 267 6.50 -2.57 17.67
N TRP A 268 6.20 -1.64 18.58
CA TRP A 268 5.27 -1.84 19.69
C TRP A 268 3.86 -2.16 19.21
N ILE A 269 3.33 -1.37 18.27
CA ILE A 269 2.00 -1.58 17.66
C ILE A 269 1.97 -2.95 16.98
N ALA A 270 2.99 -3.28 16.21
CA ALA A 270 3.10 -4.55 15.50
C ALA A 270 3.11 -5.74 16.46
N TRP A 271 3.92 -5.70 17.51
CA TRP A 271 4.01 -6.75 18.50
C TRP A 271 2.71 -6.95 19.29
N THR A 272 2.09 -5.86 19.77
CA THR A 272 0.85 -5.91 20.55
C THR A 272 -0.30 -6.45 19.71
N THR A 273 -0.41 -6.02 18.44
CA THR A 273 -1.42 -6.49 17.50
C THR A 273 -1.23 -7.97 17.17
N ALA A 274 -0.01 -8.39 16.80
CA ALA A 274 0.28 -9.79 16.50
C ALA A 274 -0.01 -10.72 17.72
N ARG A 275 0.31 -10.25 18.95
CA ARG A 275 0.00 -10.98 20.17
C ARG A 275 -1.50 -11.09 20.42
N ARG A 276 -2.27 -10.03 20.16
CA ARG A 276 -3.74 -10.00 20.28
C ARG A 276 -4.37 -10.99 19.29
N GLU A 277 -3.97 -10.95 18.02
CA GLU A 277 -4.50 -11.85 16.99
C GLU A 277 -4.14 -13.32 17.27
N ARG A 278 -2.94 -13.60 17.79
CA ARG A 278 -2.56 -14.95 18.21
C ARG A 278 -3.42 -15.47 19.36
N ARG A 279 -3.78 -14.60 20.32
CA ARG A 279 -4.68 -14.99 21.45
C ARG A 279 -6.09 -15.25 20.93
N ARG A 280 -6.62 -14.38 20.06
CA ARG A 280 -7.93 -14.52 19.43
C ARG A 280 -8.04 -15.84 18.66
N HIS A 281 -7.04 -16.14 17.85
CA HIS A 281 -6.99 -17.40 17.10
C HIS A 281 -7.01 -18.64 18.01
N ARG A 282 -6.27 -18.62 19.11
CA ARG A 282 -6.31 -19.71 20.09
C ARG A 282 -7.67 -19.88 20.77
N GLN A 283 -8.41 -18.82 20.95
CA GLN A 283 -9.79 -18.86 21.48
C GLN A 283 -10.74 -19.41 20.43
N TYR A 284 -10.63 -18.95 19.18
CA TYR A 284 -11.41 -19.44 18.05
C TYR A 284 -11.30 -20.96 17.88
N LEU A 285 -10.10 -21.52 17.93
CA LEU A 285 -9.87 -22.98 17.85
C LEU A 285 -10.46 -23.80 19.01
N LYS A 286 -10.80 -23.16 20.14
CA LYS A 286 -11.42 -23.81 21.29
C LYS A 286 -12.95 -23.77 21.27
N THR A 287 -13.54 -23.05 20.31
CA THR A 287 -15.00 -22.97 20.21
C THR A 287 -15.55 -24.28 19.64
N PRO A 288 -16.59 -24.90 20.23
CA PRO A 288 -17.07 -26.25 19.87
C PRO A 288 -17.49 -26.43 18.39
N ALA A 289 -17.75 -25.36 17.65
CA ALA A 289 -18.05 -25.41 16.23
C ALA A 289 -16.82 -25.71 15.35
N HIS A 290 -15.60 -25.73 15.92
CA HIS A 290 -14.32 -25.89 15.22
C HIS A 290 -13.39 -26.92 15.90
N ALA A 291 -13.88 -27.60 16.96
CA ALA A 291 -13.23 -28.73 17.65
C ALA A 291 -13.75 -30.12 17.09
#